data_088ad52f03e796c228592e5cdb598544
#
_entry.id   088ad52f03e796c228592e5cdb598544
#
_cell.length_a   1.000
_cell.length_b   1.000
_cell.length_c   1.000
_cell.angle_alpha   90.00
_cell.angle_beta   90.00
_cell.angle_gamma   90.00
#
_symmetry.space_group_name_H-M   'P 1'
#
loop_
_entity.id
_entity.type
_entity.pdbx_description
1 polymer ?
#
loop_
_entity_poly.entity_id
_entity_poly.type
_entity_poly.pdbx_seq_one_letter_code
_entity_poly.pdbx_strand_id
1 'polypeptide(L)'
;MALFFTLSGWLFGLRGGPVYFIKRKAVTLWLPFVLANTAFTVLNNLFLKLNILTSDERILQVPGNAVTTPVTVKDVIGRTVHWCVFDGGTQLGGAMWFIQALFQVSILYALVEFILQRLLHGIDTLLPQGLFSGVLLWVGWRCRLAGWNVWGLGIAASCYCLFYLGTVLRHTTRESIPTYQRGIFAAAAFAVL
;
A
#
# COMPACT_ATOMS: atom_id res chain seq x y z
N MET A 1 9.52 4.54 -4.91
CA MET A 1 8.16 4.09 -4.48
C MET A 1 7.20 3.91 -5.65
N ALA A 2 7.12 4.83 -6.63
CA ALA A 2 6.26 4.64 -7.79
C ALA A 2 6.45 3.29 -8.52
N LEU A 3 7.70 2.87 -8.67
CA LEU A 3 8.07 1.59 -9.30
C LEU A 3 7.41 0.38 -8.65
N PHE A 4 7.28 0.36 -7.31
CA PHE A 4 6.65 -0.74 -6.59
C PHE A 4 5.15 -0.89 -6.89
N PHE A 5 4.43 0.23 -7.00
CA PHE A 5 3.03 0.19 -7.39
C PHE A 5 2.87 -0.31 -8.82
N THR A 6 3.69 0.19 -9.74
CA THR A 6 3.69 -0.24 -11.13
C THR A 6 4.05 -1.72 -11.26
N LEU A 7 5.10 -2.18 -10.55
CA LEU A 7 5.50 -3.59 -10.55
C LEU A 7 4.42 -4.49 -9.94
N SER A 8 3.78 -4.04 -8.87
CA SER A 8 2.67 -4.79 -8.24
C SER A 8 1.45 -4.89 -9.15
N GLY A 9 1.17 -3.85 -9.95
CA GLY A 9 0.17 -3.88 -11.00
C GLY A 9 0.54 -4.83 -12.14
N TRP A 10 1.80 -4.81 -12.58
CA TRP A 10 2.31 -5.72 -13.60
C TRP A 10 2.23 -7.20 -13.19
N LEU A 11 2.46 -7.50 -11.91
CA LEU A 11 2.33 -8.85 -11.32
C LEU A 11 0.90 -9.20 -10.90
N PHE A 12 -0.05 -8.28 -11.08
CA PHE A 12 -1.43 -8.48 -10.65
C PHE A 12 -2.09 -9.67 -11.36
N GLY A 13 -2.88 -10.45 -10.64
CA GLY A 13 -3.70 -11.52 -11.20
C GLY A 13 -4.70 -12.07 -10.17
N LEU A 14 -5.98 -12.10 -10.55
CA LEU A 14 -7.10 -12.58 -9.74
C LEU A 14 -7.23 -14.13 -9.75
N ARG A 15 -6.11 -14.85 -9.59
CA ARG A 15 -6.15 -16.31 -9.48
C ARG A 15 -6.87 -16.73 -8.20
N GLY A 16 -7.91 -17.57 -8.30
CA GLY A 16 -8.69 -18.05 -7.15
C GLY A 16 -9.78 -17.09 -6.64
N GLY A 17 -10.06 -16.01 -7.37
CA GLY A 17 -11.11 -15.05 -7.05
C GLY A 17 -10.72 -13.96 -6.05
N PRO A 18 -11.59 -12.94 -5.85
CA PRO A 18 -11.26 -11.75 -5.08
C PRO A 18 -11.03 -12.06 -3.59
N VAL A 19 -11.79 -12.95 -2.99
CA VAL A 19 -11.66 -13.30 -1.57
C VAL A 19 -10.31 -13.97 -1.28
N TYR A 20 -9.89 -14.90 -2.15
CA TYR A 20 -8.58 -15.54 -2.01
C TYR A 20 -7.44 -14.50 -2.18
N PHE A 21 -7.57 -13.61 -3.15
CA PHE A 21 -6.61 -12.53 -3.37
C PHE A 21 -6.49 -11.61 -2.15
N ILE A 22 -7.61 -11.17 -1.58
CA ILE A 22 -7.64 -10.31 -0.38
C ILE A 22 -6.99 -11.01 0.80
N LYS A 23 -7.33 -12.27 1.08
CA LYS A 23 -6.72 -13.05 2.16
C LYS A 23 -5.20 -13.16 1.99
N ARG A 24 -4.73 -13.47 0.78
CA ARG A 24 -3.31 -13.57 0.47
C ARG A 24 -2.61 -12.22 0.70
N LYS A 25 -3.17 -11.12 0.22
CA LYS A 25 -2.61 -9.77 0.41
C LYS A 25 -2.64 -9.34 1.88
N ALA A 26 -3.67 -9.72 2.64
CA ALA A 26 -3.71 -9.47 4.08
C ALA A 26 -2.56 -10.16 4.82
N VAL A 27 -2.27 -11.41 4.48
CA VAL A 27 -1.16 -12.15 5.12
C VAL A 27 0.21 -11.65 4.66
N THR A 28 0.36 -11.25 3.37
CA THR A 28 1.68 -10.89 2.83
C THR A 28 2.05 -9.42 3.00
N LEU A 29 1.09 -8.52 3.12
CA LEU A 29 1.34 -7.07 3.25
C LEU A 29 0.86 -6.52 4.59
N TRP A 30 -0.40 -6.73 4.92
CA TRP A 30 -1.00 -6.09 6.08
C TRP A 30 -0.54 -6.71 7.41
N LEU A 31 -0.46 -8.04 7.50
CA LEU A 31 0.02 -8.71 8.72
C LEU A 31 1.47 -8.33 9.07
N PRO A 32 2.46 -8.35 8.14
CA PRO A 32 3.81 -7.86 8.43
C PRO A 32 3.83 -6.38 8.82
N PHE A 33 3.00 -5.54 8.18
CA PHE A 33 2.84 -4.14 8.54
C PHE A 33 2.43 -3.96 10.01
N VAL A 34 1.37 -4.67 10.44
CA VAL A 34 0.87 -4.61 11.82
C VAL A 34 1.91 -5.14 12.81
N LEU A 35 2.53 -6.28 12.50
CA LEU A 35 3.54 -6.89 13.36
C LEU A 35 4.77 -5.98 13.54
N ALA A 36 5.28 -5.39 12.46
CA ALA A 36 6.43 -4.49 12.50
C ALA A 36 6.12 -3.23 13.32
N ASN A 37 4.98 -2.58 13.07
CA ASN A 37 4.60 -1.38 13.83
C ASN A 37 4.36 -1.70 15.31
N THR A 38 3.75 -2.84 15.62
CA THR A 38 3.59 -3.28 17.01
C THR A 38 4.94 -3.53 17.67
N ALA A 39 5.87 -4.21 16.99
CA ALA A 39 7.22 -4.46 17.49
C ALA A 39 7.96 -3.13 17.75
N PHE A 40 7.89 -2.18 16.82
CA PHE A 40 8.50 -0.85 16.99
C PHE A 40 7.89 -0.10 18.17
N THR A 41 6.59 -0.24 18.43
CA THR A 41 5.95 0.40 19.59
C THR A 41 6.37 -0.26 20.90
N VAL A 42 6.43 -1.59 20.94
CA VAL A 42 6.92 -2.31 22.14
C VAL A 42 8.37 -1.92 22.46
N LEU A 43 9.21 -1.83 21.42
CA LEU A 43 10.62 -1.47 21.55
C LEU A 43 10.85 0.05 21.70
N ASN A 44 9.82 0.88 21.55
CA ASN A 44 9.94 2.34 21.59
C ASN A 44 10.71 2.84 22.84
N ASN A 45 10.36 2.34 24.02
CA ASN A 45 10.99 2.76 25.27
C ASN A 45 12.48 2.38 25.35
N LEU A 46 12.83 1.23 24.75
CA LEU A 46 14.23 0.80 24.66
C LEU A 46 15.00 1.71 23.70
N PHE A 47 14.42 2.00 22.53
CA PHE A 47 15.06 2.86 21.52
C PHE A 47 15.20 4.31 21.97
N LEU A 48 14.26 4.83 22.77
CA LEU A 48 14.41 6.14 23.41
C LEU A 48 15.57 6.14 24.40
N LYS A 49 15.71 5.10 25.25
CA LYS A 49 16.83 4.97 26.19
C LYS A 49 18.19 4.85 25.49
N LEU A 50 18.23 4.22 24.32
CA LEU A 50 19.44 4.05 23.51
C LEU A 50 19.75 5.28 22.63
N ASN A 51 18.96 6.34 22.70
CA ASN A 51 19.06 7.52 21.84
C ASN A 51 18.99 7.20 20.32
N ILE A 52 18.35 6.09 19.94
CA ILE A 52 18.06 5.73 18.55
C ILE A 52 16.88 6.55 18.03
N LEU A 53 15.89 6.79 18.92
CA LEU A 53 14.74 7.65 18.64
C LEU A 53 14.95 9.00 19.31
N THR A 54 14.52 10.07 18.62
CA THR A 54 14.53 11.40 19.21
C THR A 54 13.25 11.65 20.03
N SER A 55 13.41 12.34 21.16
CA SER A 55 12.32 12.90 21.96
C SER A 55 11.99 14.36 21.57
N ASP A 56 12.75 14.96 20.64
CA ASP A 56 12.56 16.35 20.23
C ASP A 56 11.50 16.45 19.12
N GLU A 57 10.34 16.98 19.47
CA GLU A 57 9.21 17.19 18.55
C GLU A 57 9.54 18.15 17.40
N ARG A 58 10.53 19.04 17.58
CA ARG A 58 10.94 20.02 16.55
C ARG A 58 11.63 19.33 15.38
N ILE A 59 12.36 18.24 15.64
CA ILE A 59 13.08 17.48 14.62
C ILE A 59 12.11 16.61 13.82
N LEU A 60 11.05 16.14 14.47
CA LEU A 60 10.13 15.18 13.84
C LEU A 60 9.23 15.79 12.79
N GLN A 61 8.97 17.10 12.82
CA GLN A 61 8.09 17.85 11.89
C GLN A 61 6.74 17.16 11.55
N VAL A 62 6.39 16.10 12.28
CA VAL A 62 5.19 15.29 12.03
C VAL A 62 4.23 15.50 13.18
N PRO A 63 3.18 16.30 13.00
CA PRO A 63 2.20 16.52 14.06
C PRO A 63 1.50 15.19 14.41
N GLY A 64 1.58 14.79 15.65
CA GLY A 64 0.65 13.84 16.25
C GLY A 64 0.96 12.35 16.19
N ASN A 65 1.86 11.86 15.32
CA ASN A 65 2.07 10.40 15.14
C ASN A 65 3.41 9.90 15.69
N ALA A 66 4.32 10.77 16.07
CA ALA A 66 5.59 10.36 16.62
C ALA A 66 5.47 10.10 18.12
N VAL A 67 5.88 8.91 18.53
CA VAL A 67 5.90 8.54 19.93
C VAL A 67 7.18 9.10 20.56
N THR A 68 7.10 10.31 21.08
CA THR A 68 8.21 10.99 21.74
C THR A 68 8.29 10.66 23.24
N THR A 69 7.21 10.13 23.80
CA THR A 69 7.08 9.81 25.23
C THR A 69 7.13 8.30 25.48
N PRO A 70 7.52 7.85 26.68
CA PRO A 70 7.44 6.45 27.05
C PRO A 70 6.04 5.89 26.90
N VAL A 71 5.93 4.71 26.32
CA VAL A 71 4.67 4.04 26.00
C VAL A 71 4.32 3.06 27.10
N THR A 72 3.06 3.10 27.57
CA THR A 72 2.53 2.13 28.54
C THR A 72 1.96 0.90 27.81
N VAL A 73 1.70 -0.21 28.55
CA VAL A 73 1.10 -1.41 27.97
C VAL A 73 -0.28 -1.12 27.36
N LYS A 74 -1.07 -0.24 27.98
CA LYS A 74 -2.38 0.19 27.45
C LYS A 74 -2.21 0.94 26.12
N ASP A 75 -1.19 1.79 26.03
CA ASP A 75 -0.88 2.52 24.79
C ASP A 75 -0.46 1.58 23.68
N VAL A 76 0.31 0.53 23.97
CA VAL A 76 0.68 -0.48 22.97
C VAL A 76 -0.56 -1.15 22.39
N ILE A 77 -1.50 -1.58 23.24
CA ILE A 77 -2.75 -2.22 22.79
C ILE A 77 -3.58 -1.24 21.95
N GLY A 78 -3.82 -0.02 22.47
CA GLY A 78 -4.58 1.01 21.78
C GLY A 78 -3.98 1.38 20.42
N ARG A 79 -2.66 1.52 20.34
CA ARG A 79 -1.95 1.81 19.08
C ARG A 79 -2.00 0.65 18.11
N THR A 80 -1.84 -0.60 18.57
CA THR A 80 -1.98 -1.77 17.70
C THR A 80 -3.36 -1.82 17.05
N VAL A 81 -4.42 -1.59 17.83
CA VAL A 81 -5.80 -1.50 17.31
C VAL A 81 -5.93 -0.33 16.33
N HIS A 82 -5.37 0.83 16.66
CA HIS A 82 -5.40 2.01 15.81
C HIS A 82 -4.72 1.75 14.46
N TRP A 83 -3.54 1.12 14.45
CA TRP A 83 -2.83 0.80 13.19
C TRP A 83 -3.52 -0.26 12.36
N CYS A 84 -4.16 -1.24 12.99
CA CYS A 84 -4.96 -2.23 12.26
C CYS A 84 -6.13 -1.59 11.52
N VAL A 85 -6.66 -0.49 12.06
CA VAL A 85 -7.90 0.11 11.57
C VAL A 85 -7.65 1.44 10.86
N PHE A 86 -6.72 2.29 11.35
CA PHE A 86 -6.70 3.68 10.93
C PHE A 86 -5.41 4.17 10.27
N ASP A 87 -4.30 4.14 10.95
CA ASP A 87 -3.06 4.69 10.39
C ASP A 87 -1.90 4.51 11.37
N GLY A 88 -0.86 3.84 10.98
CA GLY A 88 0.23 3.54 11.86
C GLY A 88 1.50 4.29 11.48
N GLY A 89 1.90 5.24 12.33
CA GLY A 89 3.18 5.91 12.21
C GLY A 89 4.03 5.73 13.47
N THR A 90 5.14 5.02 13.37
CA THR A 90 6.23 5.10 14.33
C THR A 90 7.42 5.81 13.69
N GLN A 91 8.34 6.39 14.48
CA GLN A 91 9.55 7.02 13.92
C GLN A 91 10.34 6.05 13.02
N LEU A 92 10.48 4.80 13.45
CA LEU A 92 11.14 3.74 12.68
C LEU A 92 10.30 3.23 11.52
N GLY A 93 8.97 3.33 11.64
CA GLY A 93 8.01 2.92 10.62
C GLY A 93 7.75 3.95 9.52
N GLY A 94 8.56 4.99 9.39
CA GLY A 94 8.32 6.10 8.46
C GLY A 94 8.04 5.71 7.01
N ALA A 95 8.64 4.62 6.52
CA ALA A 95 8.36 4.09 5.19
C ALA A 95 7.18 3.10 5.13
N MET A 96 6.62 2.70 6.26
CA MET A 96 5.59 1.64 6.33
C MET A 96 4.24 2.07 5.74
N TRP A 97 3.95 3.38 5.67
CA TRP A 97 2.76 3.90 4.99
C TRP A 97 2.62 3.39 3.55
N PHE A 98 3.76 3.13 2.89
CA PHE A 98 3.78 2.60 1.54
C PHE A 98 3.20 1.18 1.45
N ILE A 99 3.48 0.31 2.43
CA ILE A 99 2.95 -1.07 2.46
C ILE A 99 1.43 -1.05 2.67
N GLN A 100 0.95 -0.16 3.54
CA GLN A 100 -0.47 0.07 3.76
C GLN A 100 -1.15 0.57 2.48
N ALA A 101 -0.59 1.60 1.83
CA ALA A 101 -1.12 2.13 0.58
C ALA A 101 -1.13 1.06 -0.53
N LEU A 102 -0.06 0.25 -0.64
CA LEU A 102 0.02 -0.84 -1.61
C LEU A 102 -1.05 -1.91 -1.34
N PHE A 103 -1.30 -2.24 -0.08
CA PHE A 103 -2.38 -3.15 0.32
C PHE A 103 -3.74 -2.61 -0.11
N GLN A 104 -4.06 -1.34 0.23
CA GLN A 104 -5.32 -0.68 -0.11
C GLN A 104 -5.53 -0.61 -1.62
N VAL A 105 -4.53 -0.16 -2.38
CA VAL A 105 -4.59 -0.10 -3.85
C VAL A 105 -4.82 -1.49 -4.45
N SER A 106 -4.11 -2.51 -3.95
CA SER A 106 -4.26 -3.88 -4.46
C SER A 106 -5.67 -4.43 -4.27
N ILE A 107 -6.27 -4.16 -3.10
CA ILE A 107 -7.65 -4.58 -2.80
C ILE A 107 -8.64 -3.80 -3.67
N LEU A 108 -8.51 -2.47 -3.70
CA LEU A 108 -9.41 -1.62 -4.47
C LEU A 108 -9.39 -2.00 -5.95
N TYR A 109 -8.19 -2.22 -6.51
CA TYR A 109 -8.03 -2.65 -7.89
C TYR A 109 -8.70 -4.02 -8.14
N ALA A 110 -8.50 -4.98 -7.25
CA ALA A 110 -9.09 -6.31 -7.36
C ALA A 110 -10.63 -6.29 -7.29
N LEU A 111 -11.20 -5.44 -6.43
CA LEU A 111 -12.65 -5.27 -6.31
C LEU A 111 -13.25 -4.62 -7.56
N VAL A 112 -12.63 -3.55 -8.04
CA VAL A 112 -13.08 -2.85 -9.26
C VAL A 112 -12.98 -3.78 -10.47
N GLU A 113 -11.87 -4.50 -10.62
CA GLU A 113 -11.68 -5.48 -11.69
C GLU A 113 -12.75 -6.58 -11.64
N PHE A 114 -13.03 -7.13 -10.46
CA PHE A 114 -14.09 -8.14 -10.30
C PHE A 114 -15.48 -7.62 -10.66
N ILE A 115 -15.80 -6.39 -10.24
CA ILE A 115 -17.07 -5.73 -10.55
C ILE A 115 -17.19 -5.49 -12.07
N LEU A 116 -16.14 -4.97 -12.69
CA LEU A 116 -16.12 -4.69 -14.12
C LEU A 116 -16.25 -5.97 -14.96
N GLN A 117 -15.54 -7.04 -14.58
CA GLN A 117 -15.66 -8.34 -15.24
C GLN A 117 -17.10 -8.89 -15.17
N ARG A 118 -17.80 -8.67 -14.05
CA ARG A 118 -19.20 -9.08 -13.90
C ARG A 118 -20.18 -8.23 -14.71
N LEU A 119 -19.92 -6.93 -14.79
CA LEU A 119 -20.81 -5.99 -15.50
C LEU A 119 -20.63 -6.06 -17.01
N LEU A 120 -19.40 -6.19 -17.48
CA LEU A 120 -19.04 -6.06 -18.89
C LEU A 120 -18.99 -7.39 -19.65
N HIS A 121 -19.30 -8.54 -19.02
CA HIS A 121 -19.47 -9.86 -19.64
C HIS A 121 -18.53 -10.15 -20.83
N GLY A 122 -17.19 -10.13 -20.57
CA GLY A 122 -16.19 -10.49 -21.57
C GLY A 122 -15.64 -9.33 -22.43
N ILE A 123 -16.02 -8.09 -22.15
CA ILE A 123 -15.38 -6.90 -22.72
C ILE A 123 -14.07 -6.61 -21.96
N ASP A 124 -13.09 -6.06 -22.66
CA ASP A 124 -11.83 -5.66 -22.04
C ASP A 124 -12.05 -4.62 -20.94
N THR A 125 -11.55 -4.90 -19.74
CA THR A 125 -11.69 -4.05 -18.55
C THR A 125 -10.64 -2.92 -18.49
N LEU A 126 -9.63 -2.92 -19.38
CA LEU A 126 -8.53 -1.95 -19.33
C LEU A 126 -9.03 -0.50 -19.47
N LEU A 127 -9.89 -0.23 -20.44
CA LEU A 127 -10.37 1.14 -20.68
C LEU A 127 -11.24 1.66 -19.51
N PRO A 128 -12.24 0.92 -19.00
CA PRO A 128 -12.98 1.31 -17.79
C PRO A 128 -12.10 1.49 -16.57
N GLN A 129 -11.10 0.62 -16.37
CA GLN A 129 -10.10 0.74 -15.30
C GLN A 129 -9.28 2.03 -15.44
N GLY A 130 -8.92 2.40 -16.67
CA GLY A 130 -8.21 3.64 -16.97
C GLY A 130 -9.02 4.88 -16.60
N LEU A 131 -10.30 4.92 -16.97
CA LEU A 131 -11.21 6.00 -16.61
C LEU A 131 -11.38 6.10 -15.09
N PHE A 132 -11.58 4.97 -14.43
CA PHE A 132 -11.69 4.92 -12.97
C PHE A 132 -10.40 5.38 -12.29
N SER A 133 -9.24 5.02 -12.82
CA SER A 133 -7.94 5.47 -12.35
C SER A 133 -7.77 6.99 -12.43
N GLY A 134 -8.26 7.62 -13.51
CA GLY A 134 -8.28 9.08 -13.66
C GLY A 134 -9.16 9.78 -12.62
N VAL A 135 -10.36 9.22 -12.38
CA VAL A 135 -11.28 9.73 -11.34
C VAL A 135 -10.64 9.61 -9.95
N LEU A 136 -10.05 8.46 -9.62
CA LEU A 136 -9.39 8.26 -8.33
C LEU A 136 -8.17 9.17 -8.14
N LEU A 137 -7.40 9.41 -9.19
CA LEU A 137 -6.28 10.37 -9.14
C LEU A 137 -6.78 11.78 -8.82
N TRP A 138 -7.85 12.21 -9.45
CA TRP A 138 -8.47 13.51 -9.17
C TRP A 138 -9.02 13.58 -7.73
N VAL A 139 -9.73 12.54 -7.27
CA VAL A 139 -10.23 12.44 -5.89
C VAL A 139 -9.08 12.49 -4.89
N GLY A 140 -8.02 11.70 -5.08
CA GLY A 140 -6.84 11.69 -4.21
C GLY A 140 -6.17 13.05 -4.14
N TRP A 141 -6.06 13.75 -5.27
CA TRP A 141 -5.55 15.12 -5.32
C TRP A 141 -6.44 16.10 -4.53
N ARG A 142 -7.77 16.03 -4.70
CA ARG A 142 -8.73 16.85 -3.94
C ARG A 142 -8.68 16.58 -2.44
N CYS A 143 -8.58 15.31 -2.03
CA CYS A 143 -8.41 14.93 -0.63
C CYS A 143 -7.13 15.53 -0.04
N ARG A 144 -6.03 15.50 -0.79
CA ARG A 144 -4.77 16.10 -0.36
C ARG A 144 -4.86 17.61 -0.18
N LEU A 145 -5.50 18.33 -1.10
CA LEU A 145 -5.74 19.79 -1.00
C LEU A 145 -6.63 20.14 0.20
N ALA A 146 -7.60 19.29 0.52
CA ALA A 146 -8.49 19.47 1.66
C ALA A 146 -7.86 19.05 3.00
N GLY A 147 -6.62 18.53 3.00
CA GLY A 147 -5.99 17.97 4.21
C GLY A 147 -6.66 16.70 4.74
N TRP A 148 -7.52 16.08 3.93
CA TRP A 148 -8.29 14.89 4.32
C TRP A 148 -7.55 13.62 3.91
N ASN A 149 -6.98 12.93 4.87
CA ASN A 149 -6.22 11.70 4.64
C ASN A 149 -6.58 10.62 5.67
N VAL A 150 -7.85 10.25 5.72
CA VAL A 150 -8.30 9.16 6.61
C VAL A 150 -7.74 7.82 6.07
N TRP A 151 -7.00 7.09 6.91
CA TRP A 151 -6.38 5.79 6.60
C TRP A 151 -5.39 5.81 5.42
N GLY A 152 -4.89 6.95 5.02
CA GLY A 152 -4.07 7.03 3.81
C GLY A 152 -4.83 6.80 2.50
N LEU A 153 -6.16 6.79 2.52
CA LEU A 153 -7.00 6.53 1.34
C LEU A 153 -6.78 7.53 0.21
N GLY A 154 -6.51 8.80 0.54
CA GLY A 154 -6.17 9.81 -0.45
C GLY A 154 -4.88 9.48 -1.21
N ILE A 155 -3.88 8.95 -0.49
CA ILE A 155 -2.61 8.48 -1.08
C ILE A 155 -2.87 7.24 -1.93
N ALA A 156 -3.63 6.27 -1.41
CA ALA A 156 -3.98 5.05 -2.15
C ALA A 156 -4.74 5.38 -3.44
N ALA A 157 -5.70 6.29 -3.41
CA ALA A 157 -6.42 6.76 -4.59
C ALA A 157 -5.47 7.35 -5.64
N SER A 158 -4.50 8.18 -5.22
CA SER A 158 -3.49 8.73 -6.13
C SER A 158 -2.56 7.66 -6.70
N CYS A 159 -2.19 6.65 -5.89
CA CYS A 159 -1.30 5.56 -6.33
C CYS A 159 -2.00 4.51 -7.21
N TYR A 160 -3.33 4.53 -7.29
CA TYR A 160 -4.08 3.60 -8.14
C TYR A 160 -3.70 3.71 -9.62
N CYS A 161 -3.41 4.91 -10.10
CA CYS A 161 -2.98 5.13 -11.49
C CYS A 161 -1.65 4.44 -11.79
N LEU A 162 -0.70 4.42 -10.83
CA LEU A 162 0.58 3.73 -11.00
C LEU A 162 0.38 2.21 -11.06
N PHE A 163 -0.52 1.69 -10.26
CA PHE A 163 -0.88 0.27 -10.30
C PHE A 163 -1.54 -0.10 -11.63
N TYR A 164 -2.48 0.73 -12.10
CA TYR A 164 -3.10 0.59 -13.43
C TYR A 164 -2.06 0.62 -14.55
N LEU A 165 -1.11 1.56 -14.53
CA LEU A 165 0.00 1.58 -15.51
C LEU A 165 0.77 0.26 -15.54
N GLY A 166 0.99 -0.36 -14.39
CA GLY A 166 1.60 -1.69 -14.31
C GLY A 166 0.79 -2.76 -15.05
N THR A 167 -0.53 -2.75 -14.92
CA THR A 167 -1.39 -3.71 -15.65
C THR A 167 -1.42 -3.45 -17.15
N VAL A 168 -1.41 -2.18 -17.58
CA VAL A 168 -1.28 -1.80 -18.99
C VAL A 168 0.05 -2.29 -19.57
N LEU A 169 1.16 -2.03 -18.88
CA LEU A 169 2.49 -2.51 -19.27
C LEU A 169 2.51 -4.03 -19.41
N ARG A 170 1.88 -4.74 -18.49
CA ARG A 170 1.75 -6.20 -18.59
C ARG A 170 1.00 -6.63 -19.84
N HIS A 171 -0.10 -5.95 -20.16
CA HIS A 171 -0.92 -6.27 -21.33
C HIS A 171 -0.10 -6.08 -22.61
N THR A 172 0.53 -4.93 -22.75
CA THR A 172 1.38 -4.59 -23.91
C THR A 172 2.58 -5.56 -24.06
N THR A 173 3.27 -5.86 -22.94
CA THR A 173 4.41 -6.77 -22.97
C THR A 173 3.99 -8.23 -23.18
N ARG A 174 2.76 -8.59 -22.84
CA ARG A 174 2.26 -9.95 -23.09
C ARG A 174 2.07 -10.24 -24.56
N GLU A 175 1.77 -9.23 -25.36
CA GLU A 175 1.62 -9.35 -26.80
C GLU A 175 2.98 -9.35 -27.53
N SER A 176 3.98 -8.64 -26.97
CA SER A 176 5.25 -8.36 -27.65
C SER A 176 6.44 -9.23 -27.21
N ILE A 177 6.39 -9.87 -26.03
CA ILE A 177 7.57 -10.55 -25.45
C ILE A 177 7.30 -12.05 -25.24
N PRO A 178 8.21 -12.94 -25.74
CA PRO A 178 8.12 -14.38 -25.51
C PRO A 178 8.19 -14.75 -24.02
N THR A 179 7.54 -15.88 -23.68
CA THR A 179 7.29 -16.29 -22.28
C THR A 179 8.56 -16.44 -21.43
N TYR A 180 9.70 -16.85 -22.02
CA TYR A 180 10.95 -17.03 -21.30
C TYR A 180 11.59 -15.70 -20.87
N GLN A 181 11.46 -14.64 -21.68
CA GLN A 181 12.00 -13.32 -21.35
C GLN A 181 11.18 -12.65 -20.22
N ARG A 182 9.88 -12.98 -20.09
CA ARG A 182 9.05 -12.50 -18.98
C ARG A 182 9.55 -13.01 -17.62
N GLY A 183 10.04 -14.25 -17.57
CA GLY A 183 10.64 -14.83 -16.37
C GLY A 183 11.90 -14.08 -15.96
N ILE A 184 12.74 -13.72 -16.91
CA ILE A 184 13.98 -12.96 -16.68
C ILE A 184 13.66 -11.55 -16.16
N PHE A 185 12.70 -10.85 -16.74
CA PHE A 185 12.27 -9.53 -16.25
C PHE A 185 11.64 -9.58 -14.86
N ALA A 186 10.84 -10.62 -14.57
CA ALA A 186 10.28 -10.84 -13.24
C ALA A 186 11.37 -11.13 -12.20
N ALA A 187 12.34 -11.96 -12.53
CA ALA A 187 13.46 -12.28 -11.65
C ALA A 187 14.39 -11.07 -11.43
N ALA A 188 14.70 -10.31 -12.49
CA ALA A 188 15.49 -9.08 -12.38
C ALA A 188 14.78 -8.01 -11.54
N ALA A 189 13.46 -7.84 -11.71
CA ALA A 189 12.66 -6.94 -10.90
C ALA A 189 12.62 -7.36 -9.43
N PHE A 190 12.65 -8.66 -9.13
CA PHE A 190 12.71 -9.20 -7.78
C PHE A 190 14.09 -9.07 -7.14
N ALA A 191 15.16 -9.09 -7.94
CA ALA A 191 16.54 -8.93 -7.47
C ALA A 191 16.91 -7.47 -7.13
N VAL A 192 16.14 -6.50 -7.62
CA VAL A 192 16.31 -5.05 -7.35
C VAL A 192 15.43 -4.58 -6.17
N LEU A 193 14.63 -5.48 -5.61
CA LEU A 193 13.79 -5.27 -4.42
C LEU A 193 14.49 -5.72 -3.14
#